data_597c391d8a06fb36153a389acb14f45e
#
_entry.id   597c391d8a06fb36153a389acb14f45e
#
_cell.length_a   1.000
_cell.length_b   1.000
_cell.length_c   1.000
_cell.angle_alpha   90.00
_cell.angle_beta   90.00
_cell.angle_gamma   90.00
#
_symmetry.space_group_name_H-M   'P 1'
#
loop_
_entity.id
_entity.type
_entity.pdbx_description
1 polymer ?
#
loop_
_entity_poly.entity_id
_entity_poly.type
_entity_poly.pdbx_seq_one_letter_code
_entity_poly.pdbx_strand_id
1 'polypeptide(L)'
;DVVVYDRLINDELLSFCKKDCELIFVGKESGFHPIEQEKITEILLSKSKSGLNVVRLKGGNPCIFGRGSEEAIEIKKAGIKYEIIPGITSGIAAPIYSGIPLTHRGIITQCVFVTAHECPDKPGTQVEWDKLAQLKNTSLVIYMGASRIEAITKKLIQHGMDPATPAAAIENGTLPTQRTITGRLDEIAAEFTKQEFHAPVIIMISETISLRDKISWHEN
;
A
#
# COMPACT_ATOMS: atom_id res chain seq x y z
N ASP A 1 -17.46 19.38 -7.10
CA ASP A 1 -17.27 20.72 -6.53
C ASP A 1 -15.97 20.80 -5.75
N VAL A 2 -15.63 19.77 -4.94
CA VAL A 2 -14.42 19.69 -4.13
C VAL A 2 -13.75 18.33 -4.27
N VAL A 3 -12.42 18.30 -4.46
CA VAL A 3 -11.59 17.09 -4.38
C VAL A 3 -10.58 17.24 -3.25
N VAL A 4 -10.66 16.37 -2.25
CA VAL A 4 -9.71 16.26 -1.15
C VAL A 4 -8.78 15.08 -1.43
N TYR A 5 -7.49 15.31 -1.61
CA TYR A 5 -6.56 14.31 -2.11
C TYR A 5 -5.24 14.27 -1.34
N ASP A 6 -4.55 13.13 -1.37
CA ASP A 6 -3.26 12.91 -0.74
C ASP A 6 -2.12 12.67 -1.75
N ARG A 7 -0.90 12.54 -1.26
CA ARG A 7 0.33 12.46 -2.06
C ARG A 7 0.44 11.21 -2.96
N LEU A 8 -0.29 10.13 -2.67
CA LEU A 8 -0.14 8.86 -3.38
C LEU A 8 -1.12 8.69 -4.54
N ILE A 9 -1.81 9.75 -4.94
CA ILE A 9 -2.61 9.75 -6.17
C ILE A 9 -1.70 10.09 -7.37
N ASN A 10 -2.16 9.75 -8.58
CA ASN A 10 -1.56 10.29 -9.78
C ASN A 10 -2.16 11.68 -10.05
N ASP A 11 -1.33 12.71 -10.10
CA ASP A 11 -1.76 14.11 -10.32
C ASP A 11 -2.51 14.29 -11.64
N GLU A 12 -2.27 13.45 -12.64
CA GLU A 12 -3.00 13.44 -13.90
C GLU A 12 -4.52 13.30 -13.68
N LEU A 13 -4.95 12.61 -12.62
CA LEU A 13 -6.37 12.47 -12.27
C LEU A 13 -7.02 13.82 -11.96
N LEU A 14 -6.26 14.79 -11.47
CA LEU A 14 -6.78 16.12 -11.16
C LEU A 14 -7.14 16.90 -12.43
N SER A 15 -6.60 16.54 -13.59
CA SER A 15 -6.93 17.15 -14.89
C SER A 15 -8.37 16.86 -15.33
N PHE A 16 -9.01 15.82 -14.78
CA PHE A 16 -10.43 15.51 -15.03
C PHE A 16 -11.39 16.37 -14.21
N CYS A 17 -10.89 17.16 -13.27
CA CYS A 17 -11.72 18.05 -12.47
C CYS A 17 -12.21 19.23 -13.31
N LYS A 18 -13.41 19.75 -12.97
CA LYS A 18 -13.91 21.00 -13.56
C LYS A 18 -12.97 22.17 -13.20
N LYS A 19 -12.97 23.22 -14.02
CA LYS A 19 -12.11 24.39 -13.82
C LYS A 19 -12.36 25.13 -12.50
N ASP A 20 -13.58 25.08 -12.01
CA ASP A 20 -14.03 25.68 -10.74
C ASP A 20 -14.02 24.71 -9.56
N CYS A 21 -13.48 23.51 -9.75
CA CYS A 21 -13.34 22.53 -8.68
C CYS A 21 -12.28 22.98 -7.65
N GLU A 22 -12.66 23.01 -6.40
CA GLU A 22 -11.73 23.26 -5.31
C GLU A 22 -10.88 22.03 -5.05
N LEU A 23 -9.55 22.18 -5.16
CA LEU A 23 -8.58 21.10 -4.90
C LEU A 23 -7.92 21.31 -3.54
N ILE A 24 -8.10 20.37 -2.63
CA ILE A 24 -7.56 20.43 -1.26
C ILE A 24 -6.56 19.29 -1.07
N PHE A 25 -5.27 19.63 -1.01
CA PHE A 25 -4.21 18.69 -0.70
C PHE A 25 -4.15 18.43 0.81
N VAL A 26 -4.18 17.16 1.21
CA VAL A 26 -4.10 16.72 2.62
C VAL A 26 -2.97 15.72 2.86
N GLY A 27 -2.09 15.54 1.87
CA GLY A 27 -0.93 14.67 1.97
C GLY A 27 0.16 15.22 2.88
N LYS A 28 1.14 14.37 3.20
CA LYS A 28 2.35 14.78 3.91
C LYS A 28 3.32 15.45 2.95
N GLU A 29 3.67 16.70 3.20
CA GLU A 29 4.81 17.34 2.56
C GLU A 29 6.08 17.12 3.38
N SER A 30 7.24 16.96 2.69
CA SER A 30 8.53 16.88 3.36
C SER A 30 8.80 18.17 4.16
N GLY A 31 8.99 18.03 5.48
CA GLY A 31 9.29 19.17 6.36
C GLY A 31 8.08 19.79 7.07
N PHE A 32 6.86 19.38 6.77
CA PHE A 32 5.64 19.83 7.48
C PHE A 32 5.05 18.71 8.34
N HIS A 33 4.43 19.11 9.46
CA HIS A 33 3.66 18.17 10.28
C HIS A 33 2.52 17.59 9.45
N PRO A 34 2.30 16.25 9.50
CA PRO A 34 1.19 15.64 8.80
C PRO A 34 -0.14 16.24 9.29
N ILE A 35 -1.04 16.50 8.36
CA ILE A 35 -2.42 16.83 8.72
C ILE A 35 -2.99 15.64 9.48
N GLU A 36 -3.46 15.87 10.70
CA GLU A 36 -4.09 14.84 11.51
C GLU A 36 -5.35 14.32 10.83
N GLN A 37 -5.65 13.05 11.01
CA GLN A 37 -6.81 12.41 10.36
C GLN A 37 -8.12 13.10 10.72
N GLU A 38 -8.23 13.60 11.94
CA GLU A 38 -9.36 14.35 12.46
C GLU A 38 -9.61 15.61 11.60
N LYS A 39 -8.57 16.34 11.24
CA LYS A 39 -8.67 17.54 10.38
C LYS A 39 -9.11 17.22 8.97
N ILE A 40 -8.63 16.09 8.40
CA ILE A 40 -9.10 15.63 7.09
C ILE A 40 -10.61 15.36 7.16
N THR A 41 -11.04 14.67 8.20
CA THR A 41 -12.46 14.37 8.41
C THR A 41 -13.29 15.64 8.61
N GLU A 42 -12.79 16.61 9.35
CA GLU A 42 -13.43 17.93 9.52
C GLU A 42 -13.62 18.66 8.19
N ILE A 43 -12.61 18.65 7.32
CA ILE A 43 -12.70 19.23 5.96
C ILE A 43 -13.82 18.54 5.17
N LEU A 44 -13.85 17.21 5.15
CA LEU A 44 -14.87 16.44 4.45
C LEU A 44 -16.27 16.77 4.97
N LEU A 45 -16.46 16.80 6.28
CA LEU A 45 -17.73 17.13 6.93
C LEU A 45 -18.17 18.56 6.62
N SER A 46 -17.27 19.54 6.76
CA SER A 46 -17.56 20.95 6.52
C SER A 46 -18.03 21.19 5.09
N LYS A 47 -17.28 20.70 4.10
CA LYS A 47 -17.61 20.87 2.68
C LYS A 47 -18.93 20.17 2.30
N SER A 48 -19.15 18.95 2.80
CA SER A 48 -20.38 18.21 2.54
C SER A 48 -21.62 18.86 3.17
N LYS A 49 -21.50 19.40 4.39
CA LYS A 49 -22.60 20.14 5.06
C LYS A 49 -22.97 21.44 4.34
N SER A 50 -22.04 22.03 3.58
CA SER A 50 -22.33 23.18 2.73
C SER A 50 -23.05 22.83 1.43
N GLY A 51 -23.47 21.57 1.23
CA GLY A 51 -24.20 21.10 0.07
C GLY A 51 -23.36 20.83 -1.16
N LEU A 52 -22.03 20.80 -1.01
CA LEU A 52 -21.10 20.51 -2.10
C LEU A 52 -20.93 19.00 -2.33
N ASN A 53 -20.73 18.60 -3.59
CA ASN A 53 -20.29 17.26 -3.93
C ASN A 53 -18.78 17.14 -3.64
N VAL A 54 -18.43 16.31 -2.67
CA VAL A 54 -17.05 16.14 -2.19
C VAL A 54 -16.52 14.79 -2.61
N VAL A 55 -15.38 14.76 -3.29
CA VAL A 55 -14.64 13.54 -3.60
C VAL A 55 -13.42 13.46 -2.71
N ARG A 56 -13.31 12.39 -1.92
CA ARG A 56 -12.06 12.02 -1.25
C ARG A 56 -11.27 11.08 -2.16
N LEU A 57 -10.31 11.63 -2.88
CA LEU A 57 -9.47 10.89 -3.82
C LEU A 57 -8.28 10.25 -3.08
N LYS A 58 -8.16 8.93 -3.21
CA LYS A 58 -7.12 8.12 -2.54
C LYS A 58 -6.43 7.21 -3.55
N GLY A 59 -5.14 6.98 -3.38
CA GLY A 59 -4.40 5.99 -4.18
C GLY A 59 -4.81 4.56 -3.84
N GLY A 60 -5.01 3.72 -4.84
CA GLY A 60 -5.36 2.32 -4.66
C GLY A 60 -6.78 2.08 -4.13
N ASN A 61 -6.94 1.24 -3.12
CA ASN A 61 -8.23 0.96 -2.50
C ASN A 61 -8.39 1.74 -1.19
N PRO A 62 -9.47 2.50 -0.99
CA PRO A 62 -9.64 3.35 0.19
C PRO A 62 -9.74 2.58 1.51
N CYS A 63 -10.13 1.30 1.46
CA CYS A 63 -10.35 0.46 2.64
C CYS A 63 -9.22 -0.54 2.91
N ILE A 64 -8.16 -0.58 2.08
CA ILE A 64 -6.98 -1.42 2.32
C ILE A 64 -5.84 -0.52 2.79
N PHE A 65 -5.61 -0.47 4.09
CA PHE A 65 -4.62 0.37 4.78
C PHE A 65 -4.70 1.88 4.42
N GLY A 66 -5.86 2.33 3.91
CA GLY A 66 -6.09 3.69 3.46
C GLY A 66 -6.97 4.54 4.38
N ARG A 67 -7.38 4.02 5.55
CA ARG A 67 -8.22 4.72 6.55
C ARG A 67 -9.59 5.22 6.04
N GLY A 68 -10.02 4.80 4.84
CA GLY A 68 -11.28 5.25 4.26
C GLY A 68 -12.51 4.84 5.08
N SER A 69 -12.43 3.73 5.83
CA SER A 69 -13.49 3.31 6.74
C SER A 69 -13.65 4.25 7.95
N GLU A 70 -12.56 4.83 8.44
CA GLU A 70 -12.59 5.81 9.53
C GLU A 70 -13.32 7.09 9.08
N GLU A 71 -12.93 7.60 7.90
CA GLU A 71 -13.59 8.75 7.26
C GLU A 71 -15.08 8.48 7.03
N ALA A 72 -15.43 7.31 6.49
CA ALA A 72 -16.82 6.91 6.22
C ALA A 72 -17.69 6.82 7.46
N ILE A 73 -17.15 6.35 8.60
CA ILE A 73 -17.85 6.27 9.87
C ILE A 73 -18.32 7.66 10.32
N GLU A 74 -17.44 8.66 10.28
CA GLU A 74 -17.77 10.01 10.72
C GLU A 74 -18.74 10.71 9.75
N ILE A 75 -18.60 10.52 8.43
CA ILE A 75 -19.55 11.00 7.43
C ILE A 75 -20.96 10.40 7.68
N LYS A 76 -21.03 9.09 7.94
CA LYS A 76 -22.29 8.41 8.25
C LYS A 76 -22.93 8.92 9.53
N LYS A 77 -22.14 9.11 10.60
CA LYS A 77 -22.64 9.69 11.88
C LYS A 77 -23.24 11.08 11.69
N ALA A 78 -22.69 11.86 10.75
CA ALA A 78 -23.21 13.18 10.41
C ALA A 78 -24.49 13.15 9.54
N GLY A 79 -24.99 11.97 9.17
CA GLY A 79 -26.18 11.82 8.33
C GLY A 79 -25.96 12.16 6.86
N ILE A 80 -24.72 12.29 6.41
CA ILE A 80 -24.36 12.62 5.03
C ILE A 80 -24.39 11.34 4.18
N LYS A 81 -25.03 11.41 3.02
CA LYS A 81 -24.99 10.33 2.04
C LYS A 81 -23.60 10.22 1.42
N TYR A 82 -23.11 9.02 1.28
CA TYR A 82 -21.82 8.74 0.65
C TYR A 82 -21.82 7.39 -0.06
N GLU A 83 -20.85 7.18 -0.91
CA GLU A 83 -20.51 5.88 -1.49
C GLU A 83 -19.00 5.67 -1.44
N ILE A 84 -18.56 4.42 -1.46
CA ILE A 84 -17.15 4.03 -1.55
C ILE A 84 -16.94 3.35 -2.89
N ILE A 85 -16.11 3.93 -3.72
CA ILE A 85 -15.70 3.34 -5.00
C ILE A 85 -14.44 2.50 -4.75
N PRO A 86 -14.47 1.19 -4.89
CA PRO A 86 -13.30 0.35 -4.73
C PRO A 86 -12.30 0.60 -5.85
N GLY A 87 -11.03 0.63 -5.49
CA GLY A 87 -9.91 0.69 -6.44
C GLY A 87 -9.00 -0.54 -6.31
N ILE A 88 -8.07 -0.70 -7.24
CA ILE A 88 -7.07 -1.76 -7.18
C ILE A 88 -5.99 -1.33 -6.21
N THR A 89 -5.85 -2.08 -5.11
CA THR A 89 -4.84 -1.78 -4.11
C THR A 89 -3.42 -2.04 -4.64
N SER A 90 -2.45 -1.24 -4.18
CA SER A 90 -1.05 -1.36 -4.62
C SER A 90 -0.44 -2.74 -4.38
N GLY A 91 -0.87 -3.46 -3.35
CA GLY A 91 -0.42 -4.84 -3.12
C GLY A 91 -0.91 -5.85 -4.16
N ILE A 92 -1.88 -5.48 -5.01
CA ILE A 92 -2.27 -6.26 -6.19
C ILE A 92 -1.59 -5.68 -7.44
N ALA A 93 -1.72 -4.38 -7.64
CA ALA A 93 -1.28 -3.75 -8.88
C ALA A 93 0.24 -3.79 -9.07
N ALA A 94 1.03 -3.47 -8.05
CA ALA A 94 2.48 -3.43 -8.16
C ALA A 94 3.11 -4.80 -8.49
N PRO A 95 2.75 -5.91 -7.82
CA PRO A 95 3.23 -7.24 -8.22
C PRO A 95 2.85 -7.59 -9.67
N ILE A 96 1.61 -7.34 -10.09
CA ILE A 96 1.17 -7.65 -11.45
C ILE A 96 1.99 -6.89 -12.50
N TYR A 97 2.21 -5.59 -12.31
CA TYR A 97 3.05 -4.77 -13.19
C TYR A 97 4.53 -5.19 -13.15
N SER A 98 4.96 -5.90 -12.10
CA SER A 98 6.29 -6.50 -12.01
C SER A 98 6.36 -7.92 -12.61
N GLY A 99 5.27 -8.42 -13.22
CA GLY A 99 5.22 -9.79 -13.73
C GLY A 99 5.17 -10.85 -12.63
N ILE A 100 4.65 -10.51 -11.45
CA ILE A 100 4.59 -11.41 -10.30
C ILE A 100 3.11 -11.65 -9.94
N PRO A 101 2.56 -12.84 -10.21
CA PRO A 101 1.18 -13.15 -9.83
C PRO A 101 1.08 -13.40 -8.32
N LEU A 102 0.01 -12.90 -7.70
CA LEU A 102 -0.21 -13.11 -6.26
C LEU A 102 -0.59 -14.54 -5.93
N THR A 103 -1.24 -15.22 -6.85
CA THR A 103 -1.63 -16.63 -6.75
C THR A 103 -1.32 -17.37 -8.04
N HIS A 104 -1.04 -18.66 -7.93
CA HIS A 104 -0.86 -19.52 -9.09
C HIS A 104 -1.30 -20.93 -8.74
N ARG A 105 -2.10 -21.56 -9.61
CA ARG A 105 -2.56 -22.93 -9.41
C ARG A 105 -1.38 -23.89 -9.22
N GLY A 106 -1.39 -24.66 -8.15
CA GLY A 106 -0.36 -25.62 -7.81
C GLY A 106 0.87 -25.06 -7.08
N ILE A 107 0.95 -23.72 -6.90
CA ILE A 107 2.05 -23.07 -6.17
C ILE A 107 1.50 -22.32 -4.95
N ILE A 108 0.63 -21.35 -5.16
CA ILE A 108 0.10 -20.46 -4.12
C ILE A 108 -1.42 -20.53 -4.09
N THR A 109 -1.98 -20.79 -2.93
CA THR A 109 -3.43 -20.93 -2.71
C THR A 109 -4.03 -19.80 -1.88
N GLN A 110 -3.21 -18.97 -1.23
CA GLN A 110 -3.68 -17.89 -0.37
C GLN A 110 -2.75 -16.67 -0.46
N CYS A 111 -3.32 -15.50 -0.21
CA CYS A 111 -2.60 -14.24 -0.19
C CYS A 111 -2.95 -13.48 1.09
N VAL A 112 -1.93 -13.03 1.82
CA VAL A 112 -2.09 -12.25 3.05
C VAL A 112 -1.56 -10.86 2.83
N PHE A 113 -2.41 -9.85 3.00
CA PHE A 113 -2.03 -8.46 3.06
C PHE A 113 -1.77 -8.06 4.51
N VAL A 114 -0.58 -7.52 4.77
CA VAL A 114 -0.17 -7.11 6.10
C VAL A 114 0.49 -5.72 6.05
N THR A 115 0.28 -4.92 7.09
CA THR A 115 1.00 -3.66 7.23
C THR A 115 2.18 -3.81 8.19
N ALA A 116 3.32 -3.25 7.83
CA ALA A 116 4.46 -3.13 8.74
C ALA A 116 4.39 -1.87 9.63
N HIS A 117 3.43 -0.96 9.34
CA HIS A 117 3.19 0.22 10.16
C HIS A 117 2.11 -0.10 11.20
N GLU A 118 2.55 -0.33 12.42
CA GLU A 118 1.68 -0.67 13.55
C GLU A 118 1.23 0.59 14.28
N CYS A 119 0.08 0.53 14.96
CA CYS A 119 -0.45 1.65 15.72
C CYS A 119 0.47 1.95 16.92
N PRO A 120 1.02 3.17 17.06
CA PRO A 120 1.96 3.51 18.12
C PRO A 120 1.34 3.43 19.53
N ASP A 121 0.00 3.60 19.63
CA ASP A 121 -0.71 3.62 20.91
C ASP A 121 -0.99 2.21 21.47
N LYS A 122 -0.65 1.16 20.72
CA LYS A 122 -0.80 -0.23 21.18
C LYS A 122 0.55 -0.81 21.61
N PRO A 123 0.64 -1.43 22.80
CA PRO A 123 1.87 -2.04 23.25
C PRO A 123 2.23 -3.29 22.43
N GLY A 124 3.52 -3.45 22.14
CA GLY A 124 4.05 -4.61 21.46
C GLY A 124 3.81 -4.63 19.95
N THR A 125 4.19 -5.73 19.32
CA THR A 125 3.88 -5.95 17.90
C THR A 125 2.46 -6.45 17.74
N GLN A 126 1.71 -5.88 16.79
CA GLN A 126 0.34 -6.26 16.47
C GLN A 126 0.30 -7.29 15.33
N VAL A 127 1.40 -7.42 14.61
CA VAL A 127 1.54 -8.39 13.51
C VAL A 127 2.18 -9.66 14.06
N GLU A 128 1.49 -10.77 13.93
CA GLU A 128 1.94 -12.10 14.38
C GLU A 128 2.94 -12.69 13.39
N TRP A 129 4.14 -12.10 13.31
CA TRP A 129 5.20 -12.50 12.37
C TRP A 129 5.60 -13.97 12.51
N ASP A 130 5.53 -14.52 13.73
CA ASP A 130 5.76 -15.91 14.03
C ASP A 130 4.77 -16.85 13.32
N LYS A 131 3.49 -16.48 13.30
CA LYS A 131 2.45 -17.22 12.59
C LYS A 131 2.57 -17.05 11.08
N LEU A 132 2.83 -15.83 10.62
CA LEU A 132 3.02 -15.55 9.19
C LEU A 132 4.19 -16.32 8.59
N ALA A 133 5.27 -16.49 9.35
CA ALA A 133 6.45 -17.25 8.93
C ALA A 133 6.17 -18.74 8.69
N GLN A 134 5.13 -19.28 9.31
CA GLN A 134 4.77 -20.70 9.22
C GLN A 134 3.71 -21.01 8.16
N LEU A 135 3.12 -19.99 7.55
CA LEU A 135 2.13 -20.19 6.48
C LEU A 135 2.76 -20.86 5.27
N LYS A 136 2.08 -21.88 4.74
CA LYS A 136 2.49 -22.59 3.53
C LYS A 136 1.66 -22.14 2.34
N ASN A 137 2.23 -22.25 1.14
CA ASN A 137 1.56 -21.90 -0.11
C ASN A 137 0.91 -20.51 -0.07
N THR A 138 1.62 -19.54 0.54
CA THR A 138 1.11 -18.19 0.83
C THR A 138 1.97 -17.14 0.19
N SER A 139 1.35 -16.17 -0.47
CA SER A 139 1.98 -14.89 -0.78
C SER A 139 1.78 -13.92 0.37
N LEU A 140 2.86 -13.45 0.98
CA LEU A 140 2.83 -12.34 1.92
C LEU A 140 3.07 -11.04 1.15
N VAL A 141 2.14 -10.10 1.26
CA VAL A 141 2.23 -8.76 0.63
C VAL A 141 2.24 -7.72 1.71
N ILE A 142 3.37 -7.04 1.87
CA ILE A 142 3.66 -6.17 3.01
C ILE A 142 3.65 -4.72 2.57
N TYR A 143 2.75 -3.95 3.17
CA TYR A 143 2.61 -2.51 3.00
C TYR A 143 3.42 -1.77 4.04
N MET A 144 3.89 -0.57 3.67
CA MET A 144 4.60 0.35 4.57
C MET A 144 5.84 -0.28 5.24
N GLY A 145 6.47 -1.26 4.56
CA GLY A 145 7.60 -2.03 5.09
C GLY A 145 8.98 -1.48 4.73
N ALA A 146 9.09 -0.44 3.89
CA ALA A 146 10.37 0.04 3.34
C ALA A 146 11.43 0.31 4.43
N SER A 147 11.08 1.07 5.46
CA SER A 147 12.01 1.39 6.57
C SER A 147 12.26 0.23 7.55
N ARG A 148 11.56 -0.89 7.39
CA ARG A 148 11.60 -2.04 8.30
C ARG A 148 11.94 -3.36 7.60
N ILE A 149 12.32 -3.32 6.32
CA ILE A 149 12.53 -4.52 5.50
C ILE A 149 13.51 -5.49 6.17
N GLU A 150 14.64 -5.00 6.69
CA GLU A 150 15.64 -5.80 7.38
C GLU A 150 15.08 -6.46 8.66
N ALA A 151 14.33 -5.70 9.47
CA ALA A 151 13.73 -6.24 10.69
C ALA A 151 12.64 -7.28 10.38
N ILE A 152 11.87 -7.08 9.32
CA ILE A 152 10.81 -7.99 8.89
C ILE A 152 11.41 -9.30 8.39
N THR A 153 12.40 -9.26 7.49
CA THR A 153 13.03 -10.47 6.95
C THR A 153 13.71 -11.27 8.03
N LYS A 154 14.43 -10.60 8.94
CA LYS A 154 15.05 -11.26 10.12
C LYS A 154 14.01 -11.95 10.99
N LYS A 155 12.88 -11.29 11.31
CA LYS A 155 11.81 -11.89 12.12
C LYS A 155 11.23 -13.13 11.45
N LEU A 156 10.91 -13.07 10.17
CA LEU A 156 10.34 -14.20 9.44
C LEU A 156 11.30 -15.40 9.44
N ILE A 157 12.59 -15.17 9.20
CA ILE A 157 13.62 -16.23 9.23
C ILE A 157 13.77 -16.80 10.66
N GLN A 158 13.84 -15.95 11.69
CA GLN A 158 13.90 -16.38 13.08
C GLN A 158 12.73 -17.26 13.51
N HIS A 159 11.57 -17.06 12.90
CA HIS A 159 10.36 -17.87 13.17
C HIS A 159 10.17 -19.02 12.19
N GLY A 160 11.20 -19.37 11.42
CA GLY A 160 11.25 -20.61 10.64
C GLY A 160 10.88 -20.52 9.16
N MET A 161 10.73 -19.32 8.61
CA MET A 161 10.65 -19.16 7.15
C MET A 161 12.02 -19.44 6.52
N ASP A 162 12.03 -20.21 5.43
CA ASP A 162 13.27 -20.54 4.73
C ASP A 162 13.96 -19.26 4.23
N PRO A 163 15.25 -19.02 4.59
CA PRO A 163 16.02 -17.91 4.07
C PRO A 163 16.09 -17.83 2.55
N ALA A 164 15.96 -18.96 1.87
CA ALA A 164 15.95 -19.02 0.41
C ALA A 164 14.60 -18.67 -0.24
N THR A 165 13.54 -18.46 0.56
CA THR A 165 12.21 -18.08 0.03
C THR A 165 12.32 -16.86 -0.88
N PRO A 166 11.74 -16.89 -2.10
CA PRO A 166 11.80 -15.75 -3.00
C PRO A 166 11.09 -14.51 -2.42
N ALA A 167 11.75 -13.37 -2.55
CA ALA A 167 11.28 -12.07 -2.10
C ALA A 167 11.44 -11.02 -3.21
N ALA A 168 10.56 -10.03 -3.20
CA ALA A 168 10.61 -8.88 -4.11
C ALA A 168 10.32 -7.58 -3.37
N ALA A 169 10.94 -6.49 -3.81
CA ALA A 169 10.54 -5.15 -3.43
C ALA A 169 10.23 -4.34 -4.70
N ILE A 170 9.08 -3.68 -4.71
CA ILE A 170 8.54 -2.97 -5.86
C ILE A 170 8.29 -1.53 -5.45
N GLU A 171 9.12 -0.64 -5.96
CA GLU A 171 9.04 0.80 -5.74
C GLU A 171 8.22 1.46 -6.84
N ASN A 172 7.42 2.47 -6.49
CA ASN A 172 6.60 3.26 -7.42
C ASN A 172 5.74 2.39 -8.37
N GLY A 173 5.19 1.28 -7.84
CA GLY A 173 4.44 0.32 -8.65
C GLY A 173 3.38 0.98 -9.53
N THR A 174 3.32 0.55 -10.80
CA THR A 174 2.45 1.05 -11.88
C THR A 174 2.80 2.41 -12.47
N LEU A 175 3.78 3.11 -11.92
CA LEU A 175 4.26 4.38 -12.47
C LEU A 175 5.40 4.14 -13.49
N PRO A 176 5.67 5.09 -14.39
CA PRO A 176 6.83 5.02 -15.30
C PRO A 176 8.18 4.88 -14.58
N THR A 177 8.24 5.26 -13.32
CA THR A 177 9.42 5.16 -12.45
C THR A 177 9.44 3.89 -11.60
N GLN A 178 8.60 2.91 -11.92
CA GLN A 178 8.59 1.64 -11.21
C GLN A 178 9.96 0.97 -11.28
N ARG A 179 10.46 0.51 -10.14
CA ARG A 179 11.64 -0.37 -10.08
C ARG A 179 11.28 -1.64 -9.30
N THR A 180 11.86 -2.74 -9.70
CA THR A 180 11.62 -4.04 -9.04
C THR A 180 12.94 -4.74 -8.81
N ILE A 181 13.20 -5.13 -7.57
CA ILE A 181 14.26 -6.07 -7.22
C ILE A 181 13.65 -7.38 -6.75
N THR A 182 14.32 -8.47 -7.12
CA THR A 182 13.98 -9.82 -6.66
C THR A 182 15.23 -10.50 -6.12
N GLY A 183 15.05 -11.40 -5.17
CA GLY A 183 16.14 -12.15 -4.55
C GLY A 183 15.62 -13.13 -3.53
N ARG A 184 16.50 -13.61 -2.69
CA ARG A 184 16.16 -14.45 -1.55
C ARG A 184 15.74 -13.60 -0.36
N LEU A 185 14.96 -14.15 0.56
CA LEU A 185 14.51 -13.47 1.77
C LEU A 185 15.66 -12.95 2.65
N ASP A 186 16.77 -13.69 2.72
CA ASP A 186 17.96 -13.31 3.49
C ASP A 186 18.82 -12.24 2.80
N GLU A 187 18.63 -11.99 1.50
CA GLU A 187 19.42 -11.06 0.70
C GLU A 187 18.68 -9.77 0.35
N ILE A 188 17.35 -9.81 0.25
CA ILE A 188 16.53 -8.73 -0.32
C ILE A 188 16.72 -7.39 0.41
N ALA A 189 16.93 -7.41 1.72
CA ALA A 189 17.16 -6.19 2.51
C ALA A 189 18.50 -5.50 2.18
N ALA A 190 19.55 -6.28 1.91
CA ALA A 190 20.84 -5.76 1.49
C ALA A 190 20.76 -5.16 0.06
N GLU A 191 20.10 -5.85 -0.87
CA GLU A 191 19.88 -5.34 -2.22
C GLU A 191 18.99 -4.10 -2.22
N PHE A 192 17.96 -4.04 -1.37
CA PHE A 192 17.13 -2.86 -1.18
C PHE A 192 17.94 -1.62 -0.80
N THR A 193 18.86 -1.78 0.16
CA THR A 193 19.75 -0.70 0.63
C THR A 193 20.76 -0.32 -0.44
N LYS A 194 21.42 -1.29 -1.06
CA LYS A 194 22.46 -1.09 -2.08
C LYS A 194 21.91 -0.37 -3.32
N GLN A 195 20.68 -0.64 -3.70
CA GLN A 195 20.04 -0.01 -4.86
C GLN A 195 19.23 1.24 -4.48
N GLU A 196 19.33 1.72 -3.26
CA GLU A 196 18.69 2.96 -2.79
C GLU A 196 17.18 3.00 -3.08
N PHE A 197 16.47 1.95 -2.65
CA PHE A 197 15.01 1.90 -2.76
C PHE A 197 14.35 2.76 -1.67
N HIS A 198 13.32 3.52 -2.05
CA HIS A 198 12.59 4.43 -1.16
C HIS A 198 11.07 4.23 -1.26
N ALA A 199 10.35 4.62 -0.21
CA ALA A 199 8.88 4.60 -0.23
C ALA A 199 8.30 5.55 -1.31
N PRO A 200 7.22 5.14 -1.98
CA PRO A 200 6.34 4.01 -1.68
C PRO A 200 6.83 2.67 -2.25
N VAL A 201 6.80 1.63 -1.43
CA VAL A 201 7.24 0.28 -1.79
C VAL A 201 6.24 -0.76 -1.32
N ILE A 202 5.98 -1.76 -2.16
CA ILE A 202 5.37 -3.03 -1.77
C ILE A 202 6.47 -4.09 -1.67
N ILE A 203 6.50 -4.82 -0.56
CA ILE A 203 7.36 -5.99 -0.39
C ILE A 203 6.48 -7.23 -0.55
N MET A 204 6.94 -8.19 -1.34
CA MET A 204 6.26 -9.46 -1.53
C MET A 204 7.20 -10.62 -1.23
N ILE A 205 6.71 -11.63 -0.53
CA ILE A 205 7.43 -12.87 -0.25
C ILE A 205 6.55 -14.00 -0.76
N SER A 206 7.01 -14.72 -1.79
CA SER A 206 6.20 -15.73 -2.46
C SER A 206 7.00 -16.56 -3.45
N GLU A 207 6.68 -17.85 -3.55
CA GLU A 207 7.22 -18.73 -4.60
C GLU A 207 6.83 -18.30 -6.02
N THR A 208 5.74 -17.53 -6.19
CA THR A 208 5.32 -17.04 -7.51
C THR A 208 6.27 -16.00 -8.11
N ILE A 209 7.19 -15.45 -7.33
CA ILE A 209 8.23 -14.54 -7.83
C ILE A 209 9.10 -15.24 -8.87
N SER A 210 9.31 -16.55 -8.75
CA SER A 210 10.03 -17.37 -9.74
C SER A 210 9.36 -17.43 -11.12
N LEU A 211 8.11 -16.98 -11.23
CA LEU A 211 7.40 -16.93 -12.52
C LEU A 211 7.64 -15.62 -13.28
N ARG A 212 8.25 -14.62 -12.62
CA ARG A 212 8.42 -13.28 -13.20
C ARG A 212 9.03 -13.30 -14.59
N ASP A 213 10.11 -14.01 -14.78
CA ASP A 213 10.81 -14.05 -16.07
C ASP A 213 10.01 -14.72 -17.21
N LYS A 214 8.95 -15.46 -16.85
CA LYS A 214 8.07 -16.14 -17.81
C LYS A 214 6.88 -15.29 -18.25
N ILE A 215 6.48 -14.31 -17.45
CA ILE A 215 5.24 -13.57 -17.67
C ILE A 215 5.39 -12.04 -17.56
N SER A 216 6.60 -11.55 -17.32
CA SER A 216 6.84 -10.09 -17.29
C SER A 216 6.49 -9.48 -18.66
N TRP A 217 5.69 -8.44 -18.64
CA TRP A 217 5.16 -7.77 -19.83
C TRP A 217 5.39 -6.24 -19.80
N HIS A 218 5.67 -5.72 -18.62
CA HIS A 218 5.95 -4.30 -18.41
C HIS A 218 7.46 -4.15 -18.21
N GLU A 219 8.13 -3.71 -19.26
CA GLU A 219 9.56 -3.37 -19.25
C GLU A 219 9.69 -1.87 -18.98
N ASN A 220 10.53 -1.52 -18.02
CA ASN A 220 10.94 -0.13 -17.76
C ASN A 220 12.21 0.18 -18.53
#